data_3ece3b99161ed508a87815f2d922e67e
#
_entry.id   3ece3b99161ed508a87815f2d922e67e
#
_cell.length_a   1.000
_cell.length_b   1.000
_cell.length_c   1.000
_cell.angle_alpha   90.00
_cell.angle_beta   90.00
_cell.angle_gamma   90.00
#
_symmetry.space_group_name_H-M   'P 1'
#
loop_
_entity.id
_entity.type
_entity.pdbx_description
1 polymer ?
#
loop_
_entity_poly.entity_id
_entity_poly.type
_entity_poly.pdbx_seq_one_letter_code
_entity_poly.pdbx_strand_id
1 'polypeptide(L)'
;MVGYLLAVKLEGRESPNCHSDEQAERDFHIWLANSPDDDRADAVVVEVTPRICAPHPSWKTVNLRHFVTQRARVRISGWLMLDPEHPDQVGRTRVTLWDIHPITKIEVWSAGKWVAL
;
A
#
# COMPACT_ATOMS: atom_id res chain seq x y z
N MET A 1 4.20 -9.10 5.15
CA MET A 1 4.25 -9.67 3.79
C MET A 1 5.48 -9.17 3.04
N VAL A 2 6.09 -10.03 2.23
CA VAL A 2 7.21 -9.67 1.32
C VAL A 2 6.69 -9.77 -0.10
N GLY A 3 7.04 -8.81 -0.95
CA GLY A 3 6.59 -8.78 -2.35
C GLY A 3 7.16 -7.60 -3.12
N TYR A 4 6.44 -7.19 -4.16
CA TYR A 4 6.80 -6.08 -5.04
C TYR A 4 5.65 -5.07 -5.09
N LEU A 5 5.97 -3.78 -5.09
CA LEU A 5 4.97 -2.74 -5.26
C LEU A 5 4.58 -2.64 -6.74
N LEU A 6 3.32 -2.92 -7.07
CA LEU A 6 2.82 -2.79 -8.44
C LEU A 6 2.26 -1.39 -8.73
N ALA A 7 1.63 -0.77 -7.73
CA ALA A 7 1.03 0.56 -7.85
C ALA A 7 0.93 1.24 -6.50
N VAL A 8 0.89 2.56 -6.52
CA VAL A 8 0.56 3.43 -5.37
C VAL A 8 -0.43 4.48 -5.84
N LYS A 9 -1.59 4.57 -5.20
CA LYS A 9 -2.66 5.48 -5.56
C LYS A 9 -3.19 6.21 -4.32
N LEU A 10 -3.33 7.51 -4.41
CA LEU A 10 -4.06 8.31 -3.43
C LEU A 10 -5.55 8.02 -3.61
N GLU A 11 -6.24 7.71 -2.53
CA GLU A 11 -7.68 7.47 -2.56
C GLU A 11 -8.50 8.76 -2.57
N GLY A 12 -9.79 8.61 -2.82
CA GLY A 12 -10.75 9.71 -2.85
C GLY A 12 -11.06 10.26 -1.47
N ARG A 13 -12.14 11.02 -1.40
CA ARG A 13 -12.73 11.46 -0.13
C ARG A 13 -13.43 10.29 0.53
N GLU A 14 -13.01 9.92 1.72
CA GLU A 14 -13.59 8.84 2.49
C GLU A 14 -14.21 9.33 3.78
N SER A 15 -15.26 8.65 4.25
CA SER A 15 -15.96 9.02 5.48
C SER A 15 -15.07 8.93 6.73
N PRO A 16 -14.14 7.98 6.88
CA PRO A 16 -13.21 7.96 8.02
C PRO A 16 -12.33 9.20 8.12
N ASN A 17 -12.06 9.85 6.97
CA ASN A 17 -11.25 11.06 6.86
C ASN A 17 -12.13 12.33 6.72
N CYS A 18 -13.37 12.31 7.20
CA CYS A 18 -14.33 13.42 7.15
C CYS A 18 -14.53 14.01 5.75
N HIS A 19 -14.38 13.20 4.70
CA HIS A 19 -14.45 13.61 3.29
C HIS A 19 -13.50 14.78 2.95
N SER A 20 -12.34 14.85 3.60
CA SER A 20 -11.38 15.94 3.40
C SER A 20 -10.87 16.02 1.96
N ASP A 21 -10.70 17.26 1.48
CA ASP A 21 -10.01 17.57 0.23
C ASP A 21 -8.49 17.65 0.37
N GLU A 22 -8.01 17.80 1.61
CA GLU A 22 -6.59 17.90 1.89
C GLU A 22 -5.88 16.59 1.56
N GLN A 23 -4.92 16.63 0.65
CA GLN A 23 -4.19 15.44 0.22
C GLN A 23 -3.46 14.74 1.39
N ALA A 24 -3.01 15.51 2.37
CA ALA A 24 -2.34 15.00 3.56
C ALA A 24 -3.28 14.25 4.52
N GLU A 25 -4.59 14.41 4.36
CA GLU A 25 -5.64 13.80 5.18
C GLU A 25 -6.34 12.64 4.47
N ARG A 26 -5.81 12.19 3.34
CA ARG A 26 -6.39 11.11 2.54
C ARG A 26 -5.53 9.88 2.63
N ASP A 27 -6.18 8.74 2.70
CA ASP A 27 -5.53 7.44 2.63
C ASP A 27 -4.92 7.21 1.24
N PHE A 28 -3.96 6.33 1.16
CA PHE A 28 -3.49 5.83 -0.12
C PHE A 28 -3.31 4.32 -0.08
N HIS A 29 -3.58 3.70 -1.21
CA HIS A 29 -3.47 2.28 -1.42
C HIS A 29 -2.15 1.93 -2.11
N ILE A 30 -1.60 0.81 -1.67
CA ILE A 30 -0.46 0.14 -2.30
C ILE A 30 -0.93 -1.25 -2.74
N TRP A 31 -0.58 -1.66 -3.95
CA TRP A 31 -0.78 -3.03 -4.43
C TRP A 31 0.52 -3.80 -4.28
N LEU A 32 0.48 -4.85 -3.45
CA LEU A 32 1.62 -5.69 -3.12
C LEU A 32 1.41 -7.10 -3.67
N ALA A 33 2.26 -7.55 -4.59
CA ALA A 33 2.17 -8.84 -5.24
C ALA A 33 3.43 -9.69 -5.06
N ASN A 34 3.35 -10.98 -5.42
CA ASN A 34 4.47 -11.91 -5.29
C ASN A 34 5.54 -11.70 -6.36
N SER A 35 5.15 -11.24 -7.56
CA SER A 35 6.04 -10.97 -8.68
C SER A 35 5.91 -9.52 -9.15
N PRO A 36 6.99 -8.89 -9.65
CA PRO A 36 6.90 -7.57 -10.26
C PRO A 36 6.18 -7.58 -11.62
N ASP A 37 5.92 -8.75 -12.18
CA ASP A 37 5.21 -8.94 -13.45
C ASP A 37 3.73 -9.31 -13.27
N ASP A 38 3.27 -9.48 -12.02
CA ASP A 38 1.87 -9.66 -11.67
C ASP A 38 1.07 -8.38 -11.97
N ASP A 39 -0.23 -8.50 -12.06
CA ASP A 39 -1.13 -7.35 -12.14
C ASP A 39 -1.87 -7.11 -10.81
N ARG A 40 -2.72 -6.08 -10.74
CA ARG A 40 -3.44 -5.75 -9.51
C ARG A 40 -4.46 -6.81 -9.10
N ALA A 41 -4.93 -7.65 -10.03
CA ALA A 41 -5.84 -8.74 -9.71
C ALA A 41 -5.16 -9.81 -8.83
N ASP A 42 -3.82 -9.90 -8.88
CA ASP A 42 -3.00 -10.84 -8.10
C ASP A 42 -2.43 -10.21 -6.82
N ALA A 43 -2.68 -8.93 -6.59
CA ALA A 43 -2.11 -8.18 -5.49
C ALA A 43 -3.03 -8.11 -4.26
N VAL A 44 -2.40 -8.05 -3.08
CA VAL A 44 -3.05 -7.67 -1.82
C VAL A 44 -3.03 -6.13 -1.74
N VAL A 45 -4.14 -5.54 -1.29
CA VAL A 45 -4.21 -4.11 -0.98
C VAL A 45 -3.56 -3.85 0.38
N VAL A 46 -2.82 -2.77 0.45
CA VAL A 46 -2.16 -2.29 1.66
C VAL A 46 -2.52 -0.83 1.82
N GLU A 47 -3.05 -0.45 2.98
CA GLU A 47 -3.53 0.90 3.23
C GLU A 47 -2.64 1.67 4.19
N VAL A 48 -2.34 2.91 3.81
CA VAL A 48 -1.57 3.86 4.60
C VAL A 48 -2.48 5.02 4.98
N THR A 49 -2.79 5.12 6.25
CA THR A 49 -3.61 6.21 6.78
C THR A 49 -2.78 7.47 7.03
N PRO A 50 -3.36 8.68 6.99
CA PRO A 50 -2.65 9.93 7.25
C PRO A 50 -1.93 9.95 8.58
N ARG A 51 -2.58 9.42 9.63
CA ARG A 51 -2.00 9.37 10.99
C ARG A 51 -0.71 8.57 11.05
N ILE A 52 -0.66 7.45 10.32
CA ILE A 52 0.53 6.59 10.26
C ILE A 52 1.56 7.19 9.29
N CYS A 53 1.13 7.86 8.24
CA CYS A 53 2.02 8.52 7.29
C CYS A 53 2.75 9.72 7.90
N ALA A 54 2.10 10.48 8.78
CA ALA A 54 2.63 11.73 9.33
C ALA A 54 4.05 11.62 9.94
N PRO A 55 4.40 10.61 10.76
CA PRO A 55 5.74 10.45 11.30
C PRO A 55 6.75 9.84 10.30
N HIS A 56 6.32 9.47 9.09
CA HIS A 56 7.14 8.77 8.10
C HIS A 56 7.23 9.59 6.78
N PRO A 57 8.06 10.62 6.71
CA PRO A 57 8.13 11.51 5.54
C PRO A 57 8.57 10.78 4.24
N SER A 58 9.21 9.64 4.36
CA SER A 58 9.59 8.77 3.23
C SER A 58 8.42 8.01 2.61
N TRP A 59 7.29 7.85 3.33
CA TRP A 59 6.12 7.09 2.88
C TRP A 59 5.17 7.88 1.98
N LYS A 60 5.59 9.02 1.47
CA LYS A 60 4.79 9.79 0.50
C LYS A 60 4.64 9.01 -0.81
N THR A 61 3.48 9.16 -1.43
CA THR A 61 3.14 8.44 -2.69
C THR A 61 4.19 8.65 -3.79
N VAL A 62 4.77 9.85 -3.87
CA VAL A 62 5.83 10.16 -4.85
C VAL A 62 7.09 9.32 -4.62
N ASN A 63 7.48 9.11 -3.36
CA ASN A 63 8.65 8.31 -3.01
C ASN A 63 8.39 6.82 -3.25
N LEU A 64 7.21 6.34 -2.85
CA LEU A 64 6.85 4.93 -3.01
C LEU A 64 6.71 4.54 -4.48
N ARG A 65 6.22 5.43 -5.35
CA ARG A 65 6.17 5.20 -6.81
C ARG A 65 7.55 4.96 -7.43
N HIS A 66 8.59 5.53 -6.84
CA HIS A 66 9.96 5.25 -7.28
C HIS A 66 10.31 3.76 -7.12
N PHE A 67 9.88 3.12 -6.02
CA PHE A 67 10.10 1.69 -5.80
C PHE A 67 9.27 0.80 -6.73
N VAL A 68 8.08 1.27 -7.15
CA VAL A 68 7.30 0.61 -8.23
C VAL A 68 8.11 0.59 -9.53
N THR A 69 8.64 1.75 -9.94
CA THR A 69 9.42 1.89 -11.17
C THR A 69 10.69 1.03 -11.14
N GLN A 70 11.33 0.90 -9.99
CA GLN A 70 12.54 0.09 -9.80
C GLN A 70 12.25 -1.40 -9.63
N ARG A 71 10.97 -1.82 -9.58
CA ARG A 71 10.60 -3.20 -9.25
C ARG A 71 11.26 -3.67 -7.94
N ALA A 72 11.31 -2.79 -6.96
CA ALA A 72 11.99 -3.04 -5.72
C ALA A 72 11.25 -4.10 -4.88
N ARG A 73 12.00 -5.04 -4.33
CA ARG A 73 11.47 -5.99 -3.36
C ARG A 73 11.27 -5.32 -2.01
N VAL A 74 10.07 -5.41 -1.47
CA VAL A 74 9.68 -4.75 -0.22
C VAL A 74 9.16 -5.75 0.80
N ARG A 75 9.22 -5.36 2.08
CA ARG A 75 8.56 -6.03 3.18
C ARG A 75 7.67 -5.03 3.89
N ILE A 76 6.38 -5.34 3.96
CA ILE A 76 5.38 -4.53 4.65
C ILE A 76 4.87 -5.30 5.87
N SER A 77 4.84 -4.62 7.01
CA SER A 77 4.24 -5.11 8.26
C SER A 77 3.02 -4.28 8.60
N GLY A 78 2.01 -4.91 9.18
CA GLY A 78 0.76 -4.28 9.56
C GLY A 78 -0.23 -5.28 10.09
N TRP A 79 -1.46 -4.85 10.29
CA TRP A 79 -2.56 -5.68 10.75
C TRP A 79 -3.34 -6.22 9.57
N LEU A 80 -3.82 -7.45 9.67
CA LEU A 80 -4.70 -8.04 8.68
C LEU A 80 -6.13 -7.62 9.00
N MET A 81 -6.81 -7.00 8.05
CA MET A 81 -8.18 -6.52 8.18
C MET A 81 -9.03 -7.02 7.02
N LEU A 82 -10.26 -7.43 7.30
CA LEU A 82 -11.23 -7.77 6.27
C LEU A 82 -11.94 -6.49 5.80
N ASP A 83 -11.91 -6.24 4.48
CA ASP A 83 -12.66 -5.18 3.81
C ASP A 83 -13.87 -5.78 3.08
N PRO A 84 -15.08 -5.74 3.66
CA PRO A 84 -16.28 -6.30 3.04
C PRO A 84 -16.90 -5.38 2.00
N GLU A 85 -16.39 -4.16 1.80
CA GLU A 85 -17.04 -3.14 0.96
C GLU A 85 -16.74 -3.30 -0.53
N HIS A 86 -15.69 -4.09 -0.88
CA HIS A 86 -15.21 -4.21 -2.25
C HIS A 86 -15.21 -5.64 -2.82
N PRO A 87 -16.29 -6.43 -2.65
CA PRO A 87 -16.31 -7.82 -3.12
C PRO A 87 -16.23 -7.94 -4.66
N ASP A 88 -16.72 -6.93 -5.37
CA ASP A 88 -16.68 -6.83 -6.83
C ASP A 88 -15.28 -6.57 -7.40
N GLN A 89 -14.33 -6.19 -6.56
CA GLN A 89 -12.94 -5.92 -6.95
C GLN A 89 -12.05 -7.16 -6.91
N VAL A 90 -12.46 -8.23 -6.22
CA VAL A 90 -11.69 -9.48 -6.15
C VAL A 90 -11.55 -10.12 -7.54
N GLY A 91 -10.33 -10.47 -7.93
CA GLY A 91 -10.00 -10.97 -9.27
C GLY A 91 -9.96 -9.90 -10.36
N ARG A 92 -10.07 -8.61 -10.01
CA ARG A 92 -10.01 -7.47 -10.93
C ARG A 92 -8.93 -6.46 -10.55
N THR A 93 -8.97 -5.98 -9.31
CA THR A 93 -8.03 -4.98 -8.78
C THR A 93 -7.43 -5.39 -7.45
N ARG A 94 -7.76 -6.55 -6.92
CA ARG A 94 -7.20 -7.19 -5.72
C ARG A 94 -7.42 -8.70 -5.77
N VAL A 95 -6.56 -9.47 -5.13
CA VAL A 95 -6.67 -10.93 -5.07
C VAL A 95 -7.62 -11.41 -3.97
N THR A 96 -7.86 -10.58 -2.96
CA THR A 96 -8.61 -10.95 -1.75
C THR A 96 -9.26 -9.73 -1.13
N LEU A 97 -10.25 -9.96 -0.24
CA LEU A 97 -10.83 -8.93 0.64
C LEU A 97 -10.00 -8.68 1.91
N TRP A 98 -8.94 -9.43 2.14
CA TRP A 98 -8.04 -9.17 3.27
C TRP A 98 -6.99 -8.15 2.88
N ASP A 99 -6.95 -7.05 3.63
CA ASP A 99 -6.02 -5.95 3.47
C ASP A 99 -4.98 -5.93 4.59
N ILE A 100 -3.84 -5.30 4.35
CA ILE A 100 -2.92 -4.96 5.43
C ILE A 100 -3.22 -3.51 5.83
N HIS A 101 -3.97 -3.33 6.94
CA HIS A 101 -4.47 -2.03 7.37
C HIS A 101 -4.61 -1.93 8.90
N PRO A 102 -4.07 -0.90 9.55
CA PRO A 102 -3.02 -0.04 9.02
C PRO A 102 -1.67 -0.74 8.94
N ILE A 103 -0.82 -0.25 8.07
CA ILE A 103 0.57 -0.69 8.07
C ILE A 103 1.33 -0.05 9.24
N THR A 104 2.39 -0.72 9.67
CA THR A 104 3.26 -0.25 10.77
C THR A 104 4.71 -0.10 10.35
N LYS A 105 5.11 -0.70 9.22
CA LYS A 105 6.48 -0.64 8.72
C LYS A 105 6.56 -0.94 7.24
N ILE A 106 7.42 -0.19 6.53
CA ILE A 106 7.85 -0.46 5.16
C ILE A 106 9.36 -0.61 5.16
N GLU A 107 9.86 -1.68 4.55
CA GLU A 107 11.28 -1.93 4.36
C GLU A 107 11.53 -2.28 2.89
N VAL A 108 12.67 -1.85 2.36
CA VAL A 108 13.12 -2.16 1.00
C VAL A 108 14.35 -3.06 1.06
N TRP A 109 14.41 -4.08 0.21
CA TRP A 109 15.60 -4.90 0.06
C TRP A 109 16.68 -4.12 -0.71
N SER A 110 17.80 -3.85 -0.07
CA SER A 110 18.91 -3.11 -0.65
C SER A 110 20.25 -3.64 -0.13
N ALA A 111 21.20 -3.85 -1.02
CA ALA A 111 22.55 -4.30 -0.70
C ALA A 111 22.60 -5.52 0.26
N GLY A 112 21.71 -6.51 0.04
CA GLY A 112 21.69 -7.75 0.82
C GLY A 112 21.01 -7.66 2.19
N LYS A 113 20.29 -6.58 2.49
CA LYS A 113 19.59 -6.39 3.76
C LYS A 113 18.28 -5.62 3.60
N TRP A 114 17.40 -5.74 4.60
CA TRP A 114 16.18 -4.92 4.72
C TRP A 114 16.53 -3.56 5.33
N VAL A 115 16.11 -2.51 4.68
CA VAL A 115 16.30 -1.11 5.11
C VAL A 115 14.93 -0.49 5.32
N ALA A 116 14.67 0.01 6.52
CA ALA A 116 13.42 0.71 6.84
C ALA A 116 13.35 2.06 6.11
N LEU A 117 12.14 2.42 5.63
CA LEU A 117 11.83 3.70 5.02
C LEU A 117 11.35 4.72 6.06
#